data_8c4115f246623e1ede3a2f8b76d85bd9
#
_entry.id   8c4115f246623e1ede3a2f8b76d85bd9
#
_cell.length_a   1.000
_cell.length_b   1.000
_cell.length_c   1.000
_cell.angle_alpha   90.00
_cell.angle_beta   90.00
_cell.angle_gamma   90.00
#
_symmetry.space_group_name_H-M   'P 1'
#
loop_
_entity.id
_entity.type
_entity.pdbx_description
1 polymer ?
#
loop_
_entity_poly.entity_id
_entity_poly.type
_entity_poly.pdbx_seq_one_letter_code
_entity_poly.pdbx_strand_id
1 'polypeptide(L)'
;PRVIRSAQENIARIGLEQVIRVSARPLAKMTRPSHMPMPIGLVVCNPPYGERLGDKEQLRPLYRELGEMLVREFSGWQAAVFTSELELGKAIGLRSHKRYAMWNGALAAYLLLFDLVDNKLRPLPTPDRPVETSESTLAETAELSDGARMFANRIRKNRKRLSSWVKRQHVSCYRLYDADMPEYAVAVDVYGERTHVAEYQAPKGIDPQAAQRRLDEVKAALPQALEVAAETIVYKQRRRQRGTDQYEKHDSRGELLSVSEPPARLLVNLQDYLDTGLFLDHRPLRRRLYAEATGKDFLNLFCYTGSATVLAALGGARSTTSVDLSNTYLAWLRKNLAHNSLDESSNTVIRANCLQWLQQAGGRSDLILLDPPSFSNSSAMQESFDIQRDHVDLVRAAMAVLRSDGQLYFSNNRRGFRLDPVLVDEYRCEDITMQTLDPDFQRNPKIHCCWSIRARESA
;
A
#
# COMPACT_ATOMS: atom_id res chain seq x y z
N PRO A 1 37.80 -31.65 -12.40
CA PRO A 1 39.11 -31.84 -11.77
C PRO A 1 39.73 -30.55 -11.23
N ARG A 2 39.89 -29.48 -12.03
CA ARG A 2 40.58 -28.24 -11.63
C ARG A 2 39.82 -27.51 -10.48
N VAL A 3 38.49 -27.39 -10.61
CA VAL A 3 37.61 -26.74 -9.61
C VAL A 3 37.64 -27.48 -8.26
N ILE A 4 37.65 -28.83 -8.30
CA ILE A 4 37.71 -29.65 -7.07
C ILE A 4 39.04 -29.42 -6.33
N ARG A 5 40.15 -29.40 -7.08
CA ARG A 5 41.47 -29.13 -6.49
C ARG A 5 41.52 -27.73 -5.85
N SER A 6 41.04 -26.71 -6.55
CA SER A 6 41.00 -25.34 -5.97
C SER A 6 40.13 -25.27 -4.71
N ALA A 7 38.99 -26.01 -4.68
CA ALA A 7 38.16 -26.09 -3.49
C ALA A 7 38.89 -26.77 -2.32
N GLN A 8 39.60 -27.87 -2.58
CA GLN A 8 40.41 -28.58 -1.58
C GLN A 8 41.56 -27.71 -1.05
N GLU A 9 42.26 -27.01 -1.92
CA GLU A 9 43.34 -26.07 -1.53
C GLU A 9 42.80 -24.93 -0.66
N ASN A 10 41.62 -24.40 -0.98
CA ASN A 10 40.99 -23.36 -0.15
C ASN A 10 40.60 -23.88 1.23
N ILE A 11 40.06 -25.10 1.33
CA ILE A 11 39.71 -25.75 2.59
C ILE A 11 40.95 -25.99 3.45
N ALA A 12 42.01 -26.51 2.82
CA ALA A 12 43.30 -26.74 3.51
C ALA A 12 43.90 -25.45 4.02
N ARG A 13 43.81 -24.36 3.24
CA ARG A 13 44.33 -23.04 3.64
C ARG A 13 43.68 -22.48 4.90
N ILE A 14 42.43 -22.83 5.18
CA ILE A 14 41.68 -22.36 6.35
C ILE A 14 41.58 -23.44 7.46
N GLY A 15 42.21 -24.60 7.27
CA GLY A 15 42.29 -25.67 8.29
C GLY A 15 40.94 -26.38 8.55
N LEU A 16 40.06 -26.48 7.57
CA LEU A 16 38.72 -27.08 7.72
C LEU A 16 38.57 -28.47 7.09
N GLU A 17 39.65 -29.20 6.76
CA GLU A 17 39.64 -30.51 6.13
C GLU A 17 38.93 -31.57 6.96
N GLN A 18 38.92 -31.40 8.32
CA GLN A 18 38.23 -32.32 9.21
C GLN A 18 36.69 -32.23 9.13
N VAL A 19 36.17 -31.09 8.70
CA VAL A 19 34.71 -30.83 8.67
C VAL A 19 34.14 -30.66 7.27
N ILE A 20 35.00 -30.32 6.27
CA ILE A 20 34.53 -30.11 4.89
C ILE A 20 35.15 -31.15 3.95
N ARG A 21 34.27 -31.90 3.27
CA ARG A 21 34.66 -32.89 2.25
C ARG A 21 34.19 -32.46 0.89
N VAL A 22 35.06 -32.53 -0.10
CA VAL A 22 34.75 -32.17 -1.52
C VAL A 22 34.85 -33.43 -2.38
N SER A 23 33.80 -33.69 -3.16
CA SER A 23 33.77 -34.77 -4.13
C SER A 23 33.07 -34.34 -5.42
N ALA A 24 33.47 -34.92 -6.56
CA ALA A 24 32.76 -34.78 -7.83
C ALA A 24 31.87 -35.98 -8.06
N ARG A 25 30.57 -35.74 -8.16
CA ARG A 25 29.58 -36.81 -8.42
C ARG A 25 28.50 -36.30 -9.39
N PRO A 26 28.00 -37.13 -10.30
CA PRO A 26 26.77 -36.85 -11.03
C PRO A 26 25.59 -36.67 -10.06
N LEU A 27 24.63 -35.81 -10.39
CA LEU A 27 23.45 -35.57 -9.54
C LEU A 27 22.68 -36.86 -9.22
N ALA A 28 22.49 -37.74 -10.23
CA ALA A 28 21.84 -39.02 -10.08
C ALA A 28 22.51 -39.97 -9.04
N LYS A 29 23.80 -39.80 -8.81
CA LYS A 29 24.61 -40.59 -7.83
C LYS A 29 24.85 -39.88 -6.52
N MET A 30 24.16 -38.77 -6.29
CA MET A 30 24.27 -38.04 -5.03
C MET A 30 23.48 -38.76 -3.93
N THR A 31 24.12 -38.96 -2.79
CA THR A 31 23.55 -39.62 -1.63
C THR A 31 23.78 -38.83 -0.37
N ARG A 32 22.95 -39.09 0.65
CA ARG A 32 23.15 -38.51 1.98
C ARG A 32 24.54 -38.92 2.56
N PRO A 33 25.24 -38.03 3.26
CA PRO A 33 26.45 -38.44 3.99
C PRO A 33 26.15 -39.59 4.95
N SER A 34 26.97 -40.63 4.89
CA SER A 34 26.77 -41.87 5.67
C SER A 34 27.76 -42.08 6.81
N HIS A 35 28.71 -41.17 6.98
CA HIS A 35 29.77 -41.31 7.97
C HIS A 35 29.36 -41.03 9.43
N MET A 36 28.19 -40.45 9.62
CA MET A 36 27.53 -40.28 10.93
C MET A 36 26.02 -40.12 10.74
N PRO A 37 25.19 -40.48 11.75
CA PRO A 37 23.76 -40.25 11.71
C PRO A 37 23.45 -38.78 11.62
N MET A 38 22.73 -38.37 10.56
CA MET A 38 22.30 -36.97 10.38
C MET A 38 20.77 -36.96 10.17
N PRO A 39 19.96 -36.90 11.24
CA PRO A 39 18.50 -36.93 11.11
C PRO A 39 17.97 -35.65 10.47
N ILE A 40 18.65 -34.51 10.63
CA ILE A 40 18.32 -33.21 10.06
C ILE A 40 19.52 -32.62 9.32
N GLY A 41 19.26 -31.79 8.32
CA GLY A 41 20.29 -31.10 7.56
C GLY A 41 19.71 -30.10 6.55
N LEU A 42 20.63 -29.44 5.86
CA LEU A 42 20.30 -28.47 4.81
C LEU A 42 21.08 -28.80 3.53
N VAL A 43 20.36 -28.94 2.42
CA VAL A 43 20.94 -29.01 1.08
C VAL A 43 20.87 -27.64 0.42
N VAL A 44 22.02 -27.09 0.00
CA VAL A 44 22.06 -25.82 -0.73
C VAL A 44 22.53 -26.08 -2.15
N CYS A 45 21.77 -25.65 -3.14
CA CYS A 45 22.05 -25.86 -4.56
C CYS A 45 22.04 -24.55 -5.35
N ASN A 46 23.01 -24.42 -6.25
CA ASN A 46 23.05 -23.39 -7.28
C ASN A 46 23.22 -24.05 -8.66
N PRO A 47 22.13 -24.67 -9.20
CA PRO A 47 22.18 -25.31 -10.50
C PRO A 47 22.28 -24.28 -11.64
N PRO A 48 22.74 -24.67 -12.83
CA PRO A 48 22.78 -23.77 -14.00
C PRO A 48 21.38 -23.33 -14.39
N TYR A 49 21.19 -22.05 -14.75
CA TYR A 49 19.90 -21.46 -15.10
C TYR A 49 19.85 -20.76 -16.47
N GLY A 50 20.74 -21.10 -17.40
CA GLY A 50 20.55 -20.82 -18.84
C GLY A 50 21.43 -19.75 -19.47
N GLU A 51 22.19 -18.92 -18.73
CA GLU A 51 23.05 -17.89 -19.36
C GLU A 51 24.44 -18.38 -19.77
N ARG A 52 24.89 -19.54 -19.29
CA ARG A 52 26.25 -20.08 -19.58
C ARG A 52 26.28 -21.54 -20.06
N LEU A 53 25.18 -22.28 -20.01
CA LEU A 53 25.11 -23.73 -20.28
C LEU A 53 23.75 -24.12 -20.86
N GLY A 54 23.47 -23.73 -22.11
CA GLY A 54 22.36 -24.29 -22.88
C GLY A 54 21.02 -23.62 -22.70
N ASP A 55 20.09 -24.04 -23.53
CA ASP A 55 18.72 -23.54 -23.62
C ASP A 55 17.90 -23.95 -22.38
N LYS A 56 17.00 -23.10 -21.90
CA LYS A 56 16.15 -23.32 -20.70
C LYS A 56 15.40 -24.64 -20.74
N GLU A 57 14.91 -25.06 -21.89
CA GLU A 57 14.21 -26.35 -22.08
C GLU A 57 15.12 -27.55 -21.81
N GLN A 58 16.41 -27.45 -22.16
CA GLN A 58 17.39 -28.52 -21.93
C GLN A 58 17.73 -28.70 -20.43
N LEU A 59 17.48 -27.66 -19.62
CA LEU A 59 17.73 -27.70 -18.17
C LEU A 59 16.55 -28.25 -17.36
N ARG A 60 15.35 -28.31 -17.91
CA ARG A 60 14.17 -28.88 -17.21
C ARG A 60 14.38 -30.30 -16.68
N PRO A 61 14.97 -31.24 -17.43
CA PRO A 61 15.26 -32.59 -16.92
C PRO A 61 16.23 -32.56 -15.73
N LEU A 62 17.25 -31.70 -15.75
CA LEU A 62 18.20 -31.56 -14.64
C LEU A 62 17.50 -31.07 -13.35
N TYR A 63 16.61 -30.10 -13.47
CA TYR A 63 15.85 -29.62 -12.30
C TYR A 63 14.87 -30.67 -11.79
N ARG A 64 14.29 -31.46 -12.69
CA ARG A 64 13.43 -32.61 -12.30
C ARG A 64 14.23 -33.65 -11.53
N GLU A 65 15.39 -34.04 -12.07
CA GLU A 65 16.30 -34.98 -11.41
C GLU A 65 16.78 -34.45 -10.05
N LEU A 66 17.01 -33.14 -9.91
CA LEU A 66 17.30 -32.52 -8.62
C LEU A 66 16.16 -32.72 -7.61
N GLY A 67 14.90 -32.53 -8.01
CA GLY A 67 13.74 -32.77 -7.15
C GLY A 67 13.61 -34.23 -6.72
N GLU A 68 13.81 -35.15 -7.65
CA GLU A 68 13.79 -36.60 -7.39
C GLU A 68 14.88 -37.03 -6.40
N MET A 69 16.09 -36.51 -6.59
CA MET A 69 17.22 -36.76 -5.72
C MET A 69 16.96 -36.20 -4.31
N LEU A 70 16.42 -34.97 -4.19
CA LEU A 70 16.10 -34.36 -2.91
C LEU A 70 15.11 -35.19 -2.09
N VAL A 71 14.04 -35.69 -2.72
CA VAL A 71 13.04 -36.50 -2.04
C VAL A 71 13.59 -37.89 -1.67
N ARG A 72 14.31 -38.53 -2.60
CA ARG A 72 14.85 -39.90 -2.41
C ARG A 72 15.91 -39.93 -1.32
N GLU A 73 16.86 -38.99 -1.34
CA GLU A 73 18.07 -39.07 -0.52
C GLU A 73 18.02 -38.18 0.75
N PHE A 74 17.23 -37.08 0.74
CA PHE A 74 17.25 -36.08 1.78
C PHE A 74 15.89 -35.86 2.47
N SER A 75 15.03 -36.87 2.46
CA SER A 75 13.76 -36.83 3.24
C SER A 75 14.05 -36.45 4.70
N GLY A 76 13.26 -35.55 5.27
CA GLY A 76 13.45 -35.00 6.63
C GLY A 76 14.42 -33.85 6.75
N TRP A 77 15.06 -33.45 5.65
CA TRP A 77 15.97 -32.29 5.59
C TRP A 77 15.25 -31.05 5.01
N GLN A 78 15.96 -29.95 5.00
CA GLN A 78 15.57 -28.75 4.25
C GLN A 78 16.43 -28.62 2.99
N ALA A 79 15.88 -27.99 1.94
CA ALA A 79 16.64 -27.64 0.75
C ALA A 79 16.46 -26.17 0.39
N ALA A 80 17.54 -25.55 -0.09
CA ALA A 80 17.58 -24.19 -0.61
C ALA A 80 18.15 -24.23 -2.04
N VAL A 81 17.36 -23.83 -3.03
CA VAL A 81 17.77 -23.82 -4.43
C VAL A 81 17.79 -22.39 -4.94
N PHE A 82 18.96 -21.95 -5.42
CA PHE A 82 19.16 -20.63 -6.02
C PHE A 82 18.98 -20.73 -7.53
N THR A 83 18.12 -19.90 -8.13
CA THR A 83 17.88 -19.86 -9.58
C THR A 83 17.42 -18.48 -10.03
N SER A 84 17.83 -18.04 -11.22
CA SER A 84 17.26 -16.85 -11.87
C SER A 84 15.93 -17.15 -12.59
N GLU A 85 15.60 -18.43 -12.84
CA GLU A 85 14.44 -18.86 -13.62
C GLU A 85 13.42 -19.59 -12.75
N LEU A 86 12.26 -18.93 -12.51
CA LEU A 86 11.18 -19.53 -11.71
C LEU A 86 10.55 -20.76 -12.37
N GLU A 87 10.50 -20.82 -13.70
CA GLU A 87 9.97 -21.96 -14.42
C GLU A 87 10.84 -23.21 -14.23
N LEU A 88 12.17 -23.04 -14.21
CA LEU A 88 13.07 -24.11 -13.82
C LEU A 88 12.90 -24.48 -12.34
N GLY A 89 12.67 -23.50 -11.46
CA GLY A 89 12.31 -23.75 -10.07
C GLY A 89 11.04 -24.60 -9.91
N LYS A 90 10.03 -24.41 -10.77
CA LYS A 90 8.81 -25.25 -10.82
C LYS A 90 9.10 -26.66 -11.35
N ALA A 91 10.05 -26.80 -12.29
CA ALA A 91 10.44 -28.09 -12.86
C ALA A 91 11.06 -29.03 -11.81
N ILE A 92 11.54 -28.55 -10.66
CA ILE A 92 11.94 -29.37 -9.51
C ILE A 92 10.80 -30.30 -9.08
N GLY A 93 9.54 -29.88 -9.27
CA GLY A 93 8.35 -30.67 -8.94
C GLY A 93 8.02 -30.69 -7.44
N LEU A 94 8.68 -29.90 -6.63
CA LEU A 94 8.44 -29.78 -5.19
C LEU A 94 7.73 -28.45 -4.85
N ARG A 95 7.01 -28.43 -3.73
CA ARG A 95 6.39 -27.22 -3.21
C ARG A 95 7.37 -26.45 -2.33
N SER A 96 7.85 -25.30 -2.80
CA SER A 96 8.60 -24.38 -1.94
C SER A 96 7.68 -23.76 -0.89
N HIS A 97 8.07 -23.78 0.37
CA HIS A 97 7.33 -23.11 1.45
C HIS A 97 7.66 -21.63 1.55
N LYS A 98 8.86 -21.22 1.08
CA LYS A 98 9.30 -19.83 1.10
C LYS A 98 10.18 -19.51 -0.11
N ARG A 99 10.14 -18.23 -0.55
CA ARG A 99 10.95 -17.71 -1.64
C ARG A 99 11.48 -16.34 -1.26
N TYR A 100 12.77 -16.12 -1.45
CA TYR A 100 13.43 -14.84 -1.33
C TYR A 100 13.84 -14.32 -2.71
N ALA A 101 13.52 -13.08 -3.02
CA ALA A 101 14.11 -12.40 -4.16
C ALA A 101 15.54 -11.98 -3.80
N MET A 102 16.49 -12.29 -4.67
CA MET A 102 17.92 -12.00 -4.52
C MET A 102 18.48 -11.50 -5.85
N TRP A 103 19.75 -11.14 -5.85
CA TRP A 103 20.48 -10.70 -7.05
C TRP A 103 21.77 -11.48 -7.17
N ASN A 104 22.10 -11.91 -8.39
CA ASN A 104 23.40 -12.46 -8.73
C ASN A 104 24.09 -11.48 -9.72
N GLY A 105 24.84 -10.52 -9.17
CA GLY A 105 25.30 -9.38 -9.95
C GLY A 105 24.12 -8.53 -10.44
N ALA A 106 23.97 -8.34 -11.74
CA ALA A 106 22.86 -7.63 -12.37
C ALA A 106 21.59 -8.48 -12.57
N LEU A 107 21.67 -9.81 -12.37
CA LEU A 107 20.58 -10.75 -12.62
C LEU A 107 19.66 -10.87 -11.42
N ALA A 108 18.36 -10.68 -11.63
CA ALA A 108 17.34 -11.03 -10.63
C ALA A 108 17.31 -12.55 -10.44
N ALA A 109 17.40 -13.00 -9.20
CA ALA A 109 17.43 -14.42 -8.84
C ALA A 109 16.51 -14.69 -7.65
N TYR A 110 16.28 -15.96 -7.37
CA TYR A 110 15.41 -16.41 -6.30
C TYR A 110 16.08 -17.52 -5.50
N LEU A 111 15.97 -17.44 -4.18
CA LEU A 111 16.28 -18.56 -3.30
C LEU A 111 14.96 -19.24 -2.94
N LEU A 112 14.76 -20.47 -3.40
CA LEU A 112 13.58 -21.28 -3.14
C LEU A 112 13.87 -22.22 -1.98
N LEU A 113 13.06 -22.17 -0.92
CA LEU A 113 13.21 -23.04 0.26
C LEU A 113 12.16 -24.15 0.22
N PHE A 114 12.62 -25.36 0.46
CA PHE A 114 11.80 -26.57 0.50
C PHE A 114 11.97 -27.29 1.85
N ASP A 115 10.86 -27.71 2.42
CA ASP A 115 10.83 -28.66 3.53
C ASP A 115 10.60 -30.05 2.93
N LEU A 116 11.50 -30.98 3.21
CA LEU A 116 11.49 -32.31 2.61
C LEU A 116 10.83 -33.36 3.52
N VAL A 117 10.24 -32.96 4.66
CA VAL A 117 9.59 -33.93 5.59
C VAL A 117 8.37 -34.58 4.94
N ASP A 118 7.49 -33.79 4.32
CA ASP A 118 6.24 -34.27 3.71
C ASP A 118 6.10 -33.84 2.24
N ASN A 119 7.18 -33.47 1.60
CA ASN A 119 7.15 -32.95 0.24
C ASN A 119 7.16 -34.09 -0.78
N LYS A 120 6.06 -34.26 -1.52
CA LYS A 120 5.93 -35.25 -2.58
C LYS A 120 6.14 -34.58 -3.94
N LEU A 121 6.78 -35.34 -4.85
CA LEU A 121 6.94 -34.91 -6.23
C LEU A 121 5.57 -34.75 -6.90
N ARG A 122 5.35 -33.61 -7.52
CA ARG A 122 4.17 -33.35 -8.34
C ARG A 122 4.41 -33.83 -9.77
N PRO A 123 3.37 -34.36 -10.45
CA PRO A 123 3.46 -34.59 -11.88
C PRO A 123 3.82 -33.28 -12.60
N LEU A 124 4.70 -33.39 -13.60
CA LEU A 124 4.92 -32.28 -14.53
C LEU A 124 3.60 -32.04 -15.28
N PRO A 125 3.21 -30.77 -15.53
CA PRO A 125 2.11 -30.48 -16.43
C PRO A 125 2.41 -31.12 -17.79
N THR A 126 1.62 -32.08 -18.21
CA THR A 126 1.67 -32.62 -19.57
C THR A 126 1.12 -31.57 -20.52
N PRO A 127 1.74 -31.37 -21.69
CA PRO A 127 1.32 -30.32 -22.63
C PRO A 127 -0.03 -30.55 -23.30
N ASP A 128 -0.71 -31.67 -23.09
CA ASP A 128 -1.97 -31.97 -23.76
C ASP A 128 -2.94 -32.72 -22.82
N ARG A 129 -3.83 -31.95 -22.19
CA ARG A 129 -5.17 -32.44 -21.87
C ARG A 129 -6.16 -31.28 -21.96
N PRO A 130 -7.21 -31.39 -22.80
CA PRO A 130 -8.29 -30.39 -22.78
C PRO A 130 -8.94 -30.44 -21.41
N VAL A 131 -8.98 -29.32 -20.73
CA VAL A 131 -9.81 -29.14 -19.54
C VAL A 131 -11.25 -29.14 -20.01
N GLU A 132 -12.04 -30.14 -19.64
CA GLU A 132 -13.50 -30.11 -19.75
C GLU A 132 -13.99 -28.89 -18.95
N THR A 133 -14.36 -27.87 -19.69
CA THR A 133 -14.99 -26.66 -19.18
C THR A 133 -16.44 -27.00 -18.85
N SER A 134 -16.76 -27.00 -17.56
CA SER A 134 -18.13 -26.68 -17.16
C SER A 134 -18.41 -25.22 -17.54
N GLU A 135 -19.32 -25.05 -18.49
CA GLU A 135 -19.79 -23.76 -18.97
C GLU A 135 -20.35 -22.92 -17.84
N SER A 136 -19.60 -21.90 -17.43
CA SER A 136 -20.14 -20.65 -16.93
C SER A 136 -19.60 -19.54 -17.81
N THR A 137 -20.48 -18.92 -18.53
CA THR A 137 -20.28 -17.77 -19.42
C THR A 137 -19.52 -16.64 -18.72
N LEU A 138 -18.20 -16.59 -18.92
CA LEU A 138 -17.37 -15.40 -18.66
C LEU A 138 -16.56 -15.11 -19.94
N ALA A 139 -16.61 -13.87 -20.36
CA ALA A 139 -16.01 -13.34 -21.57
C ALA A 139 -14.59 -13.86 -21.85
N GLU A 140 -14.29 -14.06 -23.13
CA GLU A 140 -12.98 -14.41 -23.69
C GLU A 140 -11.85 -13.59 -23.02
N THR A 141 -11.04 -14.24 -22.19
CA THR A 141 -9.87 -13.59 -21.57
C THR A 141 -8.75 -13.49 -22.58
N ALA A 142 -8.59 -12.33 -23.17
CA ALA A 142 -7.43 -12.01 -24.01
C ALA A 142 -6.14 -12.31 -23.22
N GLU A 143 -5.19 -12.96 -23.89
CA GLU A 143 -3.92 -13.34 -23.27
C GLU A 143 -3.13 -12.08 -22.87
N LEU A 144 -2.80 -11.95 -21.58
CA LEU A 144 -2.09 -10.78 -21.06
C LEU A 144 -0.64 -10.77 -21.56
N SER A 145 -0.15 -9.60 -21.97
CA SER A 145 1.27 -9.38 -22.21
C SER A 145 2.10 -9.71 -20.95
N ASP A 146 3.39 -9.97 -21.11
CA ASP A 146 4.28 -10.26 -19.97
C ASP A 146 4.29 -9.11 -18.94
N GLY A 147 4.25 -7.86 -19.41
CA GLY A 147 4.15 -6.69 -18.55
C GLY A 147 2.83 -6.65 -17.78
N ALA A 148 1.71 -6.85 -18.44
CA ALA A 148 0.38 -6.92 -17.82
C ALA A 148 0.29 -8.07 -16.79
N ARG A 149 0.86 -9.23 -17.13
CA ARG A 149 0.93 -10.39 -16.23
C ARG A 149 1.78 -10.11 -14.98
N MET A 150 2.90 -9.41 -15.14
CA MET A 150 3.77 -8.99 -14.04
C MET A 150 3.02 -8.03 -13.11
N PHE A 151 2.29 -7.05 -13.66
CA PHE A 151 1.46 -6.12 -12.89
C PHE A 151 0.32 -6.85 -12.17
N ALA A 152 -0.42 -7.74 -12.86
CA ALA A 152 -1.48 -8.55 -12.24
C ALA A 152 -0.97 -9.37 -11.05
N ASN A 153 0.21 -9.97 -11.17
CA ASN A 153 0.84 -10.74 -10.08
C ASN A 153 1.18 -9.84 -8.88
N ARG A 154 1.61 -8.60 -9.11
CA ARG A 154 1.87 -7.62 -8.05
C ARG A 154 0.56 -7.27 -7.33
N ILE A 155 -0.51 -6.99 -8.05
CA ILE A 155 -1.84 -6.70 -7.50
C ILE A 155 -2.33 -7.87 -6.63
N ARG A 156 -2.31 -9.10 -7.14
CA ARG A 156 -2.69 -10.31 -6.37
C ARG A 156 -1.87 -10.49 -5.09
N LYS A 157 -0.55 -10.25 -5.17
CA LYS A 157 0.34 -10.30 -4.01
C LYS A 157 -0.03 -9.26 -2.95
N ASN A 158 -0.32 -8.02 -3.37
CA ASN A 158 -0.73 -6.97 -2.47
C ASN A 158 -2.09 -7.29 -1.83
N ARG A 159 -3.09 -7.73 -2.61
CA ARG A 159 -4.39 -8.16 -2.12
C ARG A 159 -4.26 -9.26 -1.06
N LYS A 160 -3.44 -10.27 -1.33
CA LYS A 160 -3.16 -11.35 -0.37
C LYS A 160 -2.50 -10.82 0.92
N ARG A 161 -1.53 -9.91 0.81
CA ARG A 161 -0.85 -9.32 1.97
C ARG A 161 -1.80 -8.52 2.86
N LEU A 162 -2.73 -7.77 2.27
CA LEU A 162 -3.68 -6.93 3.00
C LEU A 162 -4.92 -7.69 3.49
N SER A 163 -5.21 -8.88 2.94
CA SER A 163 -6.47 -9.59 3.14
C SER A 163 -6.83 -9.86 4.60
N SER A 164 -5.87 -10.27 5.43
CA SER A 164 -6.10 -10.56 6.85
C SER A 164 -6.44 -9.30 7.64
N TRP A 165 -5.77 -8.19 7.33
CA TRP A 165 -6.04 -6.90 7.95
C TRP A 165 -7.40 -6.34 7.50
N VAL A 166 -7.69 -6.36 6.20
CA VAL A 166 -8.98 -5.92 5.62
C VAL A 166 -10.15 -6.65 6.29
N LYS A 167 -10.05 -7.99 6.42
CA LYS A 167 -11.10 -8.80 7.06
C LYS A 167 -11.24 -8.49 8.55
N ARG A 168 -10.12 -8.45 9.29
CA ARG A 168 -10.13 -8.24 10.75
C ARG A 168 -10.65 -6.86 11.14
N GLN A 169 -10.33 -5.84 10.35
CA GLN A 169 -10.69 -4.45 10.61
C GLN A 169 -11.94 -3.98 9.86
N HIS A 170 -12.59 -4.90 9.12
CA HIS A 170 -13.78 -4.59 8.28
C HIS A 170 -13.55 -3.39 7.33
N VAL A 171 -12.34 -3.30 6.76
CA VAL A 171 -11.96 -2.21 5.86
C VAL A 171 -12.52 -2.45 4.47
N SER A 172 -13.32 -1.52 3.95
CA SER A 172 -13.86 -1.58 2.59
C SER A 172 -13.21 -0.61 1.61
N CYS A 173 -12.50 0.40 2.15
CA CYS A 173 -11.84 1.43 1.36
C CYS A 173 -10.34 1.45 1.71
N TYR A 174 -9.45 1.08 0.77
CA TYR A 174 -8.01 0.97 1.03
C TYR A 174 -7.17 1.09 -0.24
N ARG A 175 -5.92 1.49 -0.07
CA ARG A 175 -4.92 1.51 -1.15
C ARG A 175 -4.32 0.14 -1.38
N LEU A 176 -4.56 -0.40 -2.56
CA LEU A 176 -4.05 -1.71 -2.95
C LEU A 176 -2.65 -1.64 -3.56
N TYR A 177 -2.35 -0.55 -4.31
CA TYR A 177 -1.11 -0.36 -5.03
C TYR A 177 -0.76 1.13 -5.11
N ASP A 178 0.51 1.49 -4.95
CA ASP A 178 1.00 2.88 -5.00
C ASP A 178 2.37 2.93 -5.67
N ALA A 179 2.39 2.87 -7.00
CA ALA A 179 3.61 2.88 -7.81
C ALA A 179 4.70 1.92 -7.29
N ASP A 180 4.32 0.73 -6.84
CA ASP A 180 5.23 -0.29 -6.27
C ASP A 180 6.30 -0.78 -7.27
N MET A 181 6.04 -0.59 -8.55
CA MET A 181 6.95 -0.87 -9.64
C MET A 181 7.13 0.42 -10.45
N PRO A 182 8.37 0.86 -10.69
CA PRO A 182 8.64 2.15 -11.35
C PRO A 182 7.99 2.31 -12.73
N GLU A 183 7.79 1.19 -13.44
CA GLU A 183 7.20 1.17 -14.78
C GLU A 183 5.69 1.46 -14.76
N TYR A 184 5.01 1.20 -13.65
CA TYR A 184 3.57 1.36 -13.50
C TYR A 184 3.25 2.45 -12.48
N ALA A 185 3.35 3.70 -12.93
CA ALA A 185 3.14 4.89 -12.12
C ALA A 185 1.64 5.16 -11.88
N VAL A 186 0.96 4.27 -11.17
CA VAL A 186 -0.45 4.40 -10.83
C VAL A 186 -0.66 4.17 -9.33
N ALA A 187 -1.73 4.77 -8.78
CA ALA A 187 -2.33 4.33 -7.53
C ALA A 187 -3.59 3.52 -7.84
N VAL A 188 -3.81 2.42 -7.13
CA VAL A 188 -5.03 1.61 -7.23
C VAL A 188 -5.69 1.57 -5.86
N ASP A 189 -6.84 2.20 -5.75
CA ASP A 189 -7.63 2.31 -4.53
C ASP A 189 -8.94 1.54 -4.67
N VAL A 190 -9.27 0.74 -3.67
CA VAL A 190 -10.53 0.00 -3.57
C VAL A 190 -11.53 0.83 -2.77
N TYR A 191 -12.76 0.93 -3.25
CA TYR A 191 -13.91 1.59 -2.62
C TYR A 191 -15.12 0.64 -2.64
N GLY A 192 -15.18 -0.28 -1.68
CA GLY A 192 -16.18 -1.33 -1.67
C GLY A 192 -16.08 -2.24 -2.90
N GLU A 193 -17.08 -2.22 -3.77
CA GLU A 193 -17.11 -3.01 -5.01
C GLU A 193 -16.52 -2.27 -6.23
N ARG A 194 -16.10 -1.02 -6.05
CA ARG A 194 -15.50 -0.21 -7.12
C ARG A 194 -13.99 -0.08 -6.89
N THR A 195 -13.26 0.09 -7.97
CA THR A 195 -11.82 0.36 -7.96
C THR A 195 -11.54 1.67 -8.66
N HIS A 196 -10.74 2.52 -8.04
CA HIS A 196 -10.29 3.79 -8.62
C HIS A 196 -8.80 3.69 -8.94
N VAL A 197 -8.43 4.02 -10.16
CA VAL A 197 -7.05 4.02 -10.65
C VAL A 197 -6.66 5.45 -11.00
N ALA A 198 -5.71 5.99 -10.26
CA ALA A 198 -5.14 7.31 -10.53
C ALA A 198 -3.75 7.15 -11.14
N GLU A 199 -3.59 7.59 -12.40
CA GLU A 199 -2.29 7.62 -13.06
C GLU A 199 -1.48 8.83 -12.56
N TYR A 200 -0.24 8.59 -12.12
CA TYR A 200 0.70 9.68 -11.84
C TYR A 200 1.31 10.20 -13.15
N GLN A 201 1.42 11.52 -13.27
CA GLN A 201 2.06 12.11 -14.43
C GLN A 201 3.48 11.58 -14.60
N ALA A 202 3.77 11.01 -15.76
CA ALA A 202 5.10 10.54 -16.10
C ALA A 202 6.14 11.67 -16.03
N PRO A 203 7.36 11.42 -15.52
CA PRO A 203 8.45 12.38 -15.59
C PRO A 203 8.72 12.85 -17.03
N LYS A 204 9.18 14.08 -17.20
CA LYS A 204 9.42 14.70 -18.53
C LYS A 204 10.36 13.91 -19.46
N GLY A 205 11.11 12.94 -18.96
CA GLY A 205 12.04 12.12 -19.74
C GLY A 205 11.47 10.78 -20.21
N ILE A 206 10.20 10.46 -19.90
CA ILE A 206 9.57 9.21 -20.33
C ILE A 206 8.80 9.45 -21.62
N ASP A 207 9.04 8.59 -22.62
CA ASP A 207 8.30 8.58 -23.87
C ASP A 207 6.78 8.42 -23.63
N PRO A 208 5.94 9.35 -24.13
CA PRO A 208 4.48 9.29 -23.94
C PRO A 208 3.86 7.99 -24.44
N GLN A 209 4.39 7.40 -25.53
CA GLN A 209 3.89 6.14 -26.05
C GLN A 209 4.23 4.97 -25.13
N ALA A 210 5.40 5.00 -24.47
CA ALA A 210 5.75 4.00 -23.47
C ALA A 210 4.85 4.10 -22.23
N ALA A 211 4.56 5.32 -21.77
CA ALA A 211 3.62 5.55 -20.67
C ALA A 211 2.20 5.03 -21.01
N GLN A 212 1.73 5.32 -22.24
CA GLN A 212 0.41 4.84 -22.70
C GLN A 212 0.37 3.30 -22.75
N ARG A 213 1.38 2.64 -23.33
CA ARG A 213 1.45 1.16 -23.34
C ARG A 213 1.38 0.58 -21.92
N ARG A 214 2.06 1.19 -20.92
CA ARG A 214 2.00 0.75 -19.53
C ARG A 214 0.62 0.92 -18.92
N LEU A 215 -0.07 2.01 -19.23
CA LEU A 215 -1.45 2.22 -18.80
C LEU A 215 -2.41 1.19 -19.42
N ASP A 216 -2.21 0.84 -20.69
CA ASP A 216 -3.03 -0.18 -21.38
C ASP A 216 -2.78 -1.58 -20.77
N GLU A 217 -1.54 -1.90 -20.39
CA GLU A 217 -1.23 -3.11 -19.61
C GLU A 217 -1.93 -3.13 -18.24
N VAL A 218 -1.99 -1.99 -17.53
CA VAL A 218 -2.75 -1.85 -16.27
C VAL A 218 -4.23 -2.11 -16.49
N LYS A 219 -4.83 -1.51 -17.56
CA LYS A 219 -6.25 -1.70 -17.89
C LYS A 219 -6.59 -3.16 -18.23
N ALA A 220 -5.71 -3.85 -18.95
CA ALA A 220 -5.90 -5.25 -19.28
C ALA A 220 -5.75 -6.18 -18.07
N ALA A 221 -4.82 -5.85 -17.16
CA ALA A 221 -4.46 -6.70 -16.03
C ALA A 221 -5.42 -6.61 -14.84
N LEU A 222 -5.96 -5.40 -14.54
CA LEU A 222 -6.72 -5.17 -13.31
C LEU A 222 -8.01 -5.99 -13.20
N PRO A 223 -8.87 -6.07 -14.22
CA PRO A 223 -10.10 -6.88 -14.14
C PRO A 223 -9.80 -8.33 -13.77
N GLN A 224 -8.79 -8.93 -14.40
CA GLN A 224 -8.38 -10.31 -14.15
C GLN A 224 -7.70 -10.48 -12.78
N ALA A 225 -6.89 -9.50 -12.35
CA ALA A 225 -6.18 -9.57 -11.07
C ALA A 225 -7.09 -9.41 -9.87
N LEU A 226 -8.15 -8.62 -10.02
CA LEU A 226 -9.15 -8.33 -8.98
C LEU A 226 -10.36 -9.27 -9.06
N GLU A 227 -10.54 -9.97 -10.19
CA GLU A 227 -11.70 -10.84 -10.45
C GLU A 227 -13.01 -10.02 -10.44
N VAL A 228 -12.99 -8.87 -11.12
CA VAL A 228 -14.12 -7.94 -11.21
C VAL A 228 -14.40 -7.56 -12.65
N ALA A 229 -15.62 -7.09 -12.94
CA ALA A 229 -15.99 -6.57 -14.25
C ALA A 229 -15.23 -5.25 -14.53
N ALA A 230 -14.80 -5.04 -15.77
CA ALA A 230 -14.00 -3.87 -16.16
C ALA A 230 -14.74 -2.53 -15.88
N GLU A 231 -16.06 -2.51 -15.96
CA GLU A 231 -16.95 -1.36 -15.72
C GLU A 231 -16.93 -0.91 -14.24
N THR A 232 -16.48 -1.77 -13.34
CA THR A 232 -16.31 -1.43 -11.91
C THR A 232 -15.05 -0.63 -11.63
N ILE A 233 -14.16 -0.51 -12.63
CA ILE A 233 -12.87 0.16 -12.49
C ILE A 233 -12.94 1.54 -13.17
N VAL A 234 -12.69 2.58 -12.39
CA VAL A 234 -12.66 3.97 -12.84
C VAL A 234 -11.21 4.42 -12.98
N TYR A 235 -10.83 4.91 -14.16
CA TYR A 235 -9.48 5.39 -14.45
C TYR A 235 -9.46 6.91 -14.50
N LYS A 236 -8.51 7.53 -13.81
CA LYS A 236 -8.26 8.97 -13.83
C LYS A 236 -6.80 9.30 -14.05
N GLN A 237 -6.54 10.36 -14.82
CA GLN A 237 -5.18 10.88 -15.00
C GLN A 237 -4.97 12.06 -14.07
N ARG A 238 -4.00 11.94 -13.14
CA ARG A 238 -3.54 13.05 -12.32
C ARG A 238 -2.62 13.95 -13.13
N ARG A 239 -3.15 15.01 -13.73
CA ARG A 239 -2.32 16.08 -14.29
C ARG A 239 -1.81 16.97 -13.16
N ARG A 240 -0.55 17.43 -13.25
CA ARG A 240 -0.06 18.48 -12.35
C ARG A 240 -0.88 19.73 -12.62
N GLN A 241 -1.72 20.08 -11.68
CA GLN A 241 -2.53 21.28 -11.76
C GLN A 241 -1.73 22.49 -11.29
N ARG A 242 -1.96 23.64 -11.94
CA ARG A 242 -1.51 24.95 -11.51
C ARG A 242 -2.76 25.77 -11.19
N GLY A 243 -2.93 26.19 -9.93
CA GLY A 243 -4.01 27.08 -9.52
C GLY A 243 -5.29 26.39 -9.01
N THR A 244 -6.45 26.98 -9.31
CA THR A 244 -7.78 26.63 -8.78
C THR A 244 -8.40 25.35 -9.30
N ASP A 245 -7.75 24.64 -10.21
CA ASP A 245 -8.28 23.45 -10.91
C ASP A 245 -8.64 22.27 -9.98
N GLN A 246 -8.21 22.28 -8.72
CA GLN A 246 -8.60 21.28 -7.71
C GLN A 246 -10.11 21.24 -7.44
N TYR A 247 -10.80 22.35 -7.72
CA TYR A 247 -12.22 22.54 -7.45
C TYR A 247 -13.09 22.42 -8.70
N GLU A 248 -12.48 22.23 -9.88
CA GLU A 248 -13.21 22.09 -11.14
C GLU A 248 -13.81 20.70 -11.32
N LYS A 249 -15.05 20.68 -11.75
CA LYS A 249 -15.80 19.47 -12.06
C LYS A 249 -15.35 18.97 -13.44
N HIS A 250 -14.75 17.79 -13.51
CA HIS A 250 -14.29 17.20 -14.78
C HIS A 250 -15.39 16.44 -15.54
N ASP A 251 -16.46 16.01 -14.83
CA ASP A 251 -17.64 15.37 -15.40
C ASP A 251 -18.88 15.85 -14.63
N SER A 252 -20.07 15.65 -15.17
CA SER A 252 -21.33 16.13 -14.60
C SER A 252 -22.31 15.03 -14.23
N ARG A 253 -21.86 13.79 -14.07
CA ARG A 253 -22.73 12.66 -13.73
C ARG A 253 -23.34 12.77 -12.35
N GLY A 254 -22.66 13.45 -11.41
CA GLY A 254 -23.16 13.71 -10.06
C GLY A 254 -23.34 12.47 -9.18
N GLU A 255 -22.82 11.31 -9.61
CA GLU A 255 -23.04 10.04 -8.93
C GLU A 255 -22.18 9.94 -7.66
N LEU A 256 -22.84 9.91 -6.51
CA LEU A 256 -22.21 9.66 -5.22
C LEU A 256 -22.38 8.18 -4.85
N LEU A 257 -21.25 7.50 -4.65
CA LEU A 257 -21.20 6.12 -4.18
C LEU A 257 -21.11 6.09 -2.65
N SER A 258 -21.99 5.32 -2.02
CA SER A 258 -21.91 5.06 -0.57
C SER A 258 -20.86 3.98 -0.29
N VAL A 259 -19.90 4.30 0.56
CA VAL A 259 -18.88 3.35 1.02
C VAL A 259 -18.89 3.24 2.55
N SER A 260 -18.48 2.09 3.06
CA SER A 260 -18.49 1.82 4.49
C SER A 260 -17.10 2.06 5.11
N GLU A 261 -17.06 2.89 6.15
CA GLU A 261 -15.95 2.97 7.10
C GLU A 261 -16.56 2.90 8.51
N PRO A 262 -16.80 1.69 9.04
CA PRO A 262 -17.61 1.51 10.24
C PRO A 262 -17.15 2.35 11.44
N PRO A 263 -18.12 2.97 12.17
CA PRO A 263 -19.56 2.82 12.00
C PRO A 263 -20.17 3.74 10.92
N ALA A 264 -19.37 4.58 10.24
CA ALA A 264 -19.85 5.55 9.26
C ALA A 264 -20.11 4.93 7.88
N ARG A 265 -21.04 5.55 7.16
CA ARG A 265 -21.23 5.39 5.71
C ARG A 265 -20.91 6.71 5.04
N LEU A 266 -19.91 6.72 4.18
CA LEU A 266 -19.39 7.94 3.55
C LEU A 266 -19.69 7.94 2.07
N LEU A 267 -19.98 9.12 1.55
CA LEU A 267 -20.24 9.32 0.14
C LEU A 267 -18.93 9.68 -0.57
N VAL A 268 -18.61 8.99 -1.66
CA VAL A 268 -17.44 9.27 -2.50
C VAL A 268 -17.88 9.50 -3.93
N ASN A 269 -17.10 10.25 -4.69
CA ASN A 269 -17.29 10.44 -6.13
C ASN A 269 -16.00 10.02 -6.84
N LEU A 270 -16.10 8.97 -7.63
CA LEU A 270 -14.94 8.41 -8.32
C LEU A 270 -14.74 9.00 -9.72
N GLN A 271 -15.66 9.85 -10.21
CA GLN A 271 -15.68 10.30 -11.61
C GLN A 271 -15.50 11.81 -11.77
N ASP A 272 -16.29 12.63 -11.07
CA ASP A 272 -16.46 14.05 -11.40
C ASP A 272 -15.31 14.94 -10.88
N TYR A 273 -14.68 14.60 -9.76
CA TYR A 273 -13.65 15.42 -9.09
C TYR A 273 -12.29 14.75 -9.14
N LEU A 274 -11.23 15.52 -9.05
CA LEU A 274 -9.86 14.97 -8.97
C LEU A 274 -9.70 14.05 -7.75
N ASP A 275 -10.15 14.53 -6.60
CA ASP A 275 -10.16 13.76 -5.35
C ASP A 275 -11.50 13.05 -5.15
N THR A 276 -11.44 11.88 -4.53
CA THR A 276 -12.61 11.00 -4.39
C THR A 276 -13.59 11.41 -3.30
N GLY A 277 -13.26 12.42 -2.50
CA GLY A 277 -14.04 12.82 -1.33
C GLY A 277 -13.67 12.10 -0.04
N LEU A 278 -12.72 11.17 -0.07
CA LEU A 278 -12.26 10.42 1.11
C LEU A 278 -10.76 10.17 1.05
N PHE A 279 -9.99 10.75 1.97
CA PHE A 279 -8.57 10.46 2.15
C PHE A 279 -8.40 9.15 2.93
N LEU A 280 -7.94 8.10 2.24
CA LEU A 280 -7.84 6.75 2.80
C LEU A 280 -6.74 6.62 3.86
N ASP A 281 -5.67 7.40 3.73
CA ASP A 281 -4.54 7.44 4.66
C ASP A 281 -4.92 8.02 6.03
N HIS A 282 -5.95 8.84 6.13
CA HIS A 282 -6.46 9.40 7.40
C HIS A 282 -7.41 8.47 8.17
N ARG A 283 -7.66 7.26 7.71
CA ARG A 283 -8.54 6.29 8.40
C ARG A 283 -8.15 6.04 9.87
N PRO A 284 -6.88 5.82 10.25
CA PRO A 284 -6.52 5.65 11.65
C PRO A 284 -6.76 6.90 12.49
N LEU A 285 -6.52 8.09 11.93
CA LEU A 285 -6.83 9.35 12.61
C LEU A 285 -8.34 9.52 12.84
N ARG A 286 -9.16 9.22 11.83
CA ARG A 286 -10.63 9.24 12.00
C ARG A 286 -11.13 8.25 13.06
N ARG A 287 -10.56 7.03 13.12
CA ARG A 287 -10.87 6.06 14.21
C ARG A 287 -10.50 6.59 15.58
N ARG A 288 -9.38 7.28 15.70
CA ARG A 288 -8.94 7.92 16.94
C ARG A 288 -9.93 9.02 17.34
N LEU A 289 -10.34 9.89 16.41
CA LEU A 289 -11.35 10.92 16.66
C LEU A 289 -12.68 10.30 17.09
N TYR A 290 -13.15 9.23 16.44
CA TYR A 290 -14.34 8.48 16.86
C TYR A 290 -14.22 8.00 18.31
N ALA A 291 -13.11 7.40 18.70
CA ALA A 291 -12.91 6.85 20.04
C ALA A 291 -12.80 7.92 21.13
N GLU A 292 -12.33 9.12 20.81
CA GLU A 292 -12.03 10.18 21.76
C GLU A 292 -13.14 11.25 21.85
N ALA A 293 -14.11 11.24 20.94
CA ALA A 293 -15.08 12.33 20.80
C ALA A 293 -16.19 12.36 21.84
N THR A 294 -16.45 11.25 22.56
CA THR A 294 -17.59 11.14 23.47
C THR A 294 -17.68 12.30 24.47
N GLY A 295 -18.80 13.03 24.43
CA GLY A 295 -19.10 14.18 25.32
C GLY A 295 -18.29 15.44 25.05
N LYS A 296 -17.46 15.48 23.96
CA LYS A 296 -16.57 16.59 23.62
C LYS A 296 -17.16 17.50 22.55
N ASP A 297 -16.76 18.77 22.59
CA ASP A 297 -16.96 19.73 21.51
C ASP A 297 -15.82 19.56 20.50
N PHE A 298 -16.14 19.08 19.29
CA PHE A 298 -15.17 18.81 18.22
C PHE A 298 -15.14 19.92 17.19
N LEU A 299 -13.95 20.42 16.87
CA LEU A 299 -13.71 21.39 15.81
C LEU A 299 -12.89 20.76 14.66
N ASN A 300 -13.43 20.81 13.46
CA ASN A 300 -12.77 20.32 12.23
C ASN A 300 -12.44 21.49 11.32
N LEU A 301 -11.16 21.85 11.22
CA LEU A 301 -10.66 22.94 10.39
C LEU A 301 -10.10 22.40 9.07
N PHE A 302 -10.43 23.04 7.96
CA PHE A 302 -10.23 22.51 6.59
C PHE A 302 -10.95 21.18 6.43
N CYS A 303 -12.22 21.19 6.80
CA CYS A 303 -12.97 19.95 7.06
C CYS A 303 -13.27 19.12 5.81
N TYR A 304 -13.01 19.66 4.60
CA TYR A 304 -13.24 18.97 3.34
C TYR A 304 -14.67 18.40 3.26
N THR A 305 -14.85 17.14 2.90
CA THR A 305 -16.16 16.46 2.83
C THR A 305 -16.71 16.03 4.19
N GLY A 306 -16.02 16.34 5.28
CA GLY A 306 -16.46 16.11 6.64
C GLY A 306 -16.39 14.68 7.13
N SER A 307 -15.60 13.80 6.51
CA SER A 307 -15.46 12.41 6.96
C SER A 307 -15.04 12.31 8.43
N ALA A 308 -14.13 13.17 8.91
CA ALA A 308 -13.71 13.24 10.30
C ALA A 308 -14.84 13.74 11.23
N THR A 309 -15.62 14.72 10.77
CA THR A 309 -16.79 15.24 11.49
C THR A 309 -17.82 14.13 11.73
N VAL A 310 -18.15 13.37 10.68
CA VAL A 310 -19.10 12.25 10.77
C VAL A 310 -18.64 11.23 11.81
N LEU A 311 -17.34 10.84 11.76
CA LEU A 311 -16.79 9.87 12.70
C LEU A 311 -16.81 10.40 14.14
N ALA A 312 -16.45 11.67 14.38
CA ALA A 312 -16.54 12.29 15.71
C ALA A 312 -17.97 12.37 16.22
N ALA A 313 -18.92 12.76 15.38
CA ALA A 313 -20.34 12.80 15.75
C ALA A 313 -20.88 11.42 16.12
N LEU A 314 -20.59 10.38 15.29
CA LEU A 314 -20.96 8.99 15.60
C LEU A 314 -20.23 8.44 16.84
N GLY A 315 -19.06 8.99 17.18
CA GLY A 315 -18.32 8.71 18.41
C GLY A 315 -18.89 9.36 19.66
N GLY A 316 -20.03 10.05 19.54
CA GLY A 316 -20.73 10.67 20.65
C GLY A 316 -20.22 12.07 21.02
N ALA A 317 -19.66 12.81 20.06
CA ALA A 317 -19.36 14.23 20.27
C ALA A 317 -20.62 14.99 20.74
N ARG A 318 -20.47 15.87 21.73
CA ARG A 318 -21.58 16.73 22.22
C ARG A 318 -22.01 17.70 21.12
N SER A 319 -21.04 18.27 20.44
CA SER A 319 -21.24 19.11 19.25
C SER A 319 -20.07 18.96 18.28
N THR A 320 -20.32 19.23 16.99
CA THR A 320 -19.24 19.39 16.03
C THR A 320 -19.35 20.74 15.32
N THR A 321 -18.23 21.38 15.09
CA THR A 321 -18.11 22.59 14.25
C THR A 321 -17.13 22.30 13.12
N SER A 322 -17.58 22.45 11.89
CA SER A 322 -16.78 22.17 10.68
C SER A 322 -16.61 23.45 9.86
N VAL A 323 -15.37 23.83 9.59
CA VAL A 323 -15.03 25.07 8.86
C VAL A 323 -14.26 24.74 7.60
N ASP A 324 -14.73 25.24 6.47
CA ASP A 324 -14.03 25.17 5.16
C ASP A 324 -14.43 26.35 4.29
N LEU A 325 -13.59 26.70 3.31
CA LEU A 325 -13.86 27.78 2.37
C LEU A 325 -14.73 27.33 1.19
N SER A 326 -14.72 26.04 0.87
CA SER A 326 -15.34 25.46 -0.33
C SER A 326 -16.82 25.13 -0.12
N ASN A 327 -17.71 25.84 -0.83
CA ASN A 327 -19.12 25.50 -0.85
C ASN A 327 -19.39 24.06 -1.31
N THR A 328 -18.64 23.56 -2.29
CA THR A 328 -18.79 22.22 -2.82
C THR A 328 -18.53 21.17 -1.74
N TYR A 329 -17.45 21.32 -0.97
CA TYR A 329 -17.10 20.40 0.10
C TYR A 329 -18.06 20.49 1.28
N LEU A 330 -18.49 21.68 1.65
CA LEU A 330 -19.51 21.87 2.71
C LEU A 330 -20.88 21.27 2.32
N ALA A 331 -21.28 21.40 1.07
CA ALA A 331 -22.49 20.74 0.56
C ALA A 331 -22.35 19.20 0.61
N TRP A 332 -21.15 18.69 0.35
CA TRP A 332 -20.86 17.26 0.46
C TRP A 332 -20.86 16.79 1.91
N LEU A 333 -20.27 17.58 2.82
CA LEU A 333 -20.32 17.31 4.26
C LEU A 333 -21.75 17.18 4.75
N ARG A 334 -22.64 18.12 4.37
CA ARG A 334 -24.07 18.03 4.74
C ARG A 334 -24.73 16.75 4.24
N LYS A 335 -24.39 16.31 3.01
CA LYS A 335 -24.85 15.02 2.49
C LYS A 335 -24.30 13.84 3.31
N ASN A 336 -23.05 13.89 3.74
CA ASN A 336 -22.44 12.88 4.60
C ASN A 336 -23.09 12.82 5.98
N LEU A 337 -23.40 13.98 6.59
CA LEU A 337 -24.16 14.05 7.85
C LEU A 337 -25.54 13.41 7.69
N ALA A 338 -26.31 13.86 6.70
CA ALA A 338 -27.66 13.33 6.43
C ALA A 338 -27.63 11.82 6.14
N HIS A 339 -26.62 11.34 5.39
CA HIS A 339 -26.45 9.92 5.07
C HIS A 339 -26.20 9.03 6.29
N ASN A 340 -25.73 9.63 7.40
CA ASN A 340 -25.52 8.96 8.70
C ASN A 340 -26.58 9.34 9.72
N SER A 341 -27.68 9.94 9.33
CA SER A 341 -28.77 10.39 10.22
C SER A 341 -28.32 11.38 11.30
N LEU A 342 -27.32 12.21 10.97
CA LEU A 342 -26.80 13.28 11.81
C LEU A 342 -27.40 14.61 11.35
N ASP A 343 -28.01 15.35 12.26
CA ASP A 343 -28.62 16.64 11.94
C ASP A 343 -27.67 17.83 12.18
N GLU A 344 -28.01 18.99 11.61
CA GLU A 344 -27.19 20.20 11.78
C GLU A 344 -27.41 20.91 13.13
N SER A 345 -28.33 20.47 13.99
CA SER A 345 -28.57 21.08 15.32
C SER A 345 -27.36 20.91 16.25
N SER A 346 -26.70 19.75 16.15
CA SER A 346 -25.47 19.45 16.90
C SER A 346 -24.22 19.48 16.03
N ASN A 347 -24.36 19.65 14.71
CA ASN A 347 -23.27 19.57 13.73
C ASN A 347 -23.22 20.83 12.86
N THR A 348 -22.63 21.89 13.39
CA THR A 348 -22.54 23.21 12.73
C THR A 348 -21.57 23.19 11.54
N VAL A 349 -22.02 23.75 10.40
CA VAL A 349 -21.23 23.82 9.16
C VAL A 349 -21.03 25.28 8.76
N ILE A 350 -19.80 25.74 8.74
CA ILE A 350 -19.42 27.15 8.55
C ILE A 350 -18.57 27.31 7.31
N ARG A 351 -18.98 28.22 6.41
CA ARG A 351 -18.14 28.66 5.30
C ARG A 351 -17.30 29.85 5.71
N ALA A 352 -16.00 29.63 5.92
CA ALA A 352 -15.06 30.71 6.27
C ALA A 352 -13.63 30.31 5.91
N ASN A 353 -12.74 31.32 5.82
CA ASN A 353 -11.32 31.09 5.93
C ASN A 353 -10.98 30.67 7.35
N CYS A 354 -10.36 29.48 7.52
CA CYS A 354 -10.12 28.90 8.83
C CYS A 354 -9.29 29.79 9.77
N LEU A 355 -8.24 30.44 9.26
CA LEU A 355 -7.40 31.33 10.06
C LEU A 355 -8.17 32.58 10.52
N GLN A 356 -8.90 33.22 9.61
CA GLN A 356 -9.74 34.39 9.95
C GLN A 356 -10.86 34.02 10.92
N TRP A 357 -11.46 32.85 10.73
CA TRP A 357 -12.51 32.36 11.64
C TRP A 357 -11.95 32.11 13.05
N LEU A 358 -10.77 31.48 13.17
CA LEU A 358 -10.11 31.24 14.45
C LEU A 358 -9.82 32.55 15.23
N GLN A 359 -9.46 33.61 14.52
CA GLN A 359 -9.20 34.94 15.14
C GLN A 359 -10.47 35.58 15.75
N GLN A 360 -11.64 35.17 15.28
CA GLN A 360 -12.95 35.73 15.71
C GLN A 360 -13.74 34.74 16.59
N ALA A 361 -13.28 33.50 16.70
CA ALA A 361 -14.00 32.44 17.42
C ALA A 361 -13.99 32.69 18.93
N GLY A 362 -15.17 32.89 19.50
CA GLY A 362 -15.35 33.08 20.93
C GLY A 362 -15.52 31.80 21.76
N GLY A 363 -15.61 30.65 21.11
CA GLY A 363 -15.83 29.33 21.73
C GLY A 363 -14.55 28.57 21.99
N ARG A 364 -14.60 27.55 22.89
CA ARG A 364 -13.51 26.63 23.16
C ARG A 364 -13.93 25.21 22.85
N SER A 365 -13.07 24.46 22.17
CA SER A 365 -13.24 23.05 21.80
C SER A 365 -12.41 22.13 22.68
N ASP A 366 -12.89 20.91 22.89
CA ASP A 366 -12.16 19.87 23.62
C ASP A 366 -11.24 19.06 22.72
N LEU A 367 -11.63 18.95 21.42
CA LEU A 367 -10.93 18.16 20.43
C LEU A 367 -10.90 18.93 19.11
N ILE A 368 -9.71 19.11 18.51
CA ILE A 368 -9.54 19.82 17.25
C ILE A 368 -8.81 18.93 16.25
N LEU A 369 -9.31 18.85 15.02
CA LEU A 369 -8.56 18.41 13.85
C LEU A 369 -8.21 19.61 12.99
N LEU A 370 -6.92 19.77 12.69
CA LEU A 370 -6.36 20.80 11.83
C LEU A 370 -5.60 20.12 10.70
N ASP A 371 -6.19 20.07 9.50
CA ASP A 371 -5.63 19.39 8.33
C ASP A 371 -5.57 20.32 7.10
N PRO A 372 -4.72 21.36 7.13
CA PRO A 372 -4.64 22.35 6.08
C PRO A 372 -4.00 21.79 4.80
N PRO A 373 -4.34 22.34 3.61
CA PRO A 373 -3.68 22.00 2.36
C PRO A 373 -2.20 22.40 2.40
N SER A 374 -1.36 21.68 1.65
CA SER A 374 0.07 22.01 1.54
C SER A 374 0.31 23.41 0.98
N PHE A 375 -0.56 23.83 0.06
CA PHE A 375 -0.52 25.11 -0.62
C PHE A 375 -1.92 25.52 -1.09
N SER A 376 -2.29 26.80 -0.94
CA SER A 376 -3.55 27.33 -1.45
C SER A 376 -3.38 28.71 -2.06
N ASN A 377 -3.89 28.89 -3.29
CA ASN A 377 -3.97 30.17 -4.03
C ASN A 377 -5.44 30.52 -4.28
N SER A 378 -6.27 30.50 -3.27
CA SER A 378 -7.65 30.89 -3.45
C SER A 378 -7.75 32.39 -3.76
N SER A 379 -8.51 32.78 -4.79
CA SER A 379 -8.85 34.18 -5.10
C SER A 379 -9.61 34.89 -3.96
N ALA A 380 -10.10 34.13 -2.98
CA ALA A 380 -10.73 34.63 -1.77
C ALA A 380 -9.73 34.87 -0.62
N MET A 381 -8.44 34.55 -0.81
CA MET A 381 -7.35 34.85 0.13
C MET A 381 -6.51 36.01 -0.40
N GLN A 382 -6.22 36.99 0.44
CA GLN A 382 -5.35 38.16 0.05
C GLN A 382 -3.90 37.74 -0.18
N GLU A 383 -3.46 36.64 0.42
CA GLU A 383 -2.12 36.08 0.27
C GLU A 383 -2.16 34.57 0.03
N SER A 384 -1.14 34.03 -0.65
CA SER A 384 -0.98 32.58 -0.84
C SER A 384 -0.63 31.91 0.48
N PHE A 385 -1.34 30.83 0.81
CA PHE A 385 -1.03 29.98 1.97
C PHE A 385 0.02 28.94 1.63
N ASP A 386 1.07 28.81 2.46
CA ASP A 386 2.06 27.74 2.42
C ASP A 386 2.22 27.15 3.83
N ILE A 387 1.90 25.87 4.02
CA ILE A 387 1.87 25.23 5.33
C ILE A 387 3.22 25.26 6.05
N GLN A 388 4.36 25.19 5.35
CA GLN A 388 5.67 25.25 6.00
C GLN A 388 5.95 26.65 6.57
N ARG A 389 5.47 27.70 5.92
CA ARG A 389 5.61 29.08 6.37
C ARG A 389 4.61 29.41 7.47
N ASP A 390 3.35 29.02 7.27
CA ASP A 390 2.21 29.61 7.99
C ASP A 390 1.70 28.72 9.14
N HIS A 391 2.27 27.51 9.34
CA HIS A 391 1.75 26.55 10.33
C HIS A 391 1.88 27.03 11.78
N VAL A 392 2.88 27.82 12.11
CA VAL A 392 3.09 28.32 13.49
C VAL A 392 1.90 29.16 13.92
N ASP A 393 1.53 30.14 13.13
CA ASP A 393 0.41 31.04 13.44
C ASP A 393 -0.93 30.30 13.43
N LEU A 394 -1.08 29.36 12.50
CA LEU A 394 -2.29 28.53 12.39
C LEU A 394 -2.45 27.60 13.59
N VAL A 395 -1.38 26.95 14.05
CA VAL A 395 -1.40 26.08 15.23
C VAL A 395 -1.67 26.92 16.49
N ARG A 396 -1.01 28.06 16.67
CA ARG A 396 -1.27 28.97 17.80
C ARG A 396 -2.72 29.44 17.85
N ALA A 397 -3.29 29.81 16.69
CA ALA A 397 -4.68 30.22 16.60
C ALA A 397 -5.64 29.07 16.98
N ALA A 398 -5.34 27.84 16.55
CA ALA A 398 -6.12 26.66 16.95
C ALA A 398 -5.97 26.33 18.44
N MET A 399 -4.77 26.46 19.00
CA MET A 399 -4.52 26.26 20.44
C MET A 399 -5.22 27.33 21.31
N ALA A 400 -5.40 28.56 20.82
CA ALA A 400 -6.11 29.63 21.55
C ALA A 400 -7.58 29.31 21.76
N VAL A 401 -8.22 28.53 20.87
CA VAL A 401 -9.61 28.08 20.99
C VAL A 401 -9.74 26.65 21.55
N LEU A 402 -8.63 26.03 21.93
CA LEU A 402 -8.62 24.73 22.60
C LEU A 402 -8.76 24.93 24.12
N ARG A 403 -9.50 24.04 24.79
CA ARG A 403 -9.54 23.97 26.26
C ARG A 403 -8.19 23.54 26.82
N SER A 404 -7.88 23.89 28.06
CA SER A 404 -6.59 23.59 28.71
C SER A 404 -6.23 22.11 28.73
N ASP A 405 -7.22 21.22 28.86
CA ASP A 405 -7.11 19.77 28.84
C ASP A 405 -7.44 19.15 27.47
N GLY A 406 -7.65 20.00 26.47
CA GLY A 406 -8.03 19.61 25.12
C GLY A 406 -6.89 18.99 24.31
N GLN A 407 -7.27 18.42 23.16
CA GLN A 407 -6.35 17.77 22.22
C GLN A 407 -6.49 18.37 20.82
N LEU A 408 -5.37 18.81 20.23
CA LEU A 408 -5.25 19.16 18.83
C LEU A 408 -4.52 18.06 18.07
N TYR A 409 -5.10 17.60 16.97
CA TYR A 409 -4.42 16.81 15.94
C TYR A 409 -4.11 17.70 14.77
N PHE A 410 -2.82 17.88 14.50
CA PHE A 410 -2.33 18.63 13.35
C PHE A 410 -1.77 17.68 12.30
N SER A 411 -2.35 17.66 11.12
CA SER A 411 -1.95 16.82 10.00
C SER A 411 -1.67 17.65 8.75
N ASN A 412 -0.81 17.17 7.88
CA ASN A 412 -0.66 17.70 6.51
C ASN A 412 0.06 16.69 5.60
N ASN A 413 -0.06 16.87 4.27
CA ASN A 413 0.53 15.99 3.26
C ASN A 413 1.74 16.59 2.54
N ARG A 414 2.36 17.67 3.07
CA ARG A 414 3.55 18.28 2.46
C ARG A 414 4.76 17.38 2.64
N ARG A 415 5.36 16.96 1.53
CA ARG A 415 6.63 16.21 1.56
C ARG A 415 7.75 17.04 2.17
N GLY A 416 8.42 16.48 3.18
CA GLY A 416 9.53 17.11 3.85
C GLY A 416 9.12 18.23 4.81
N PHE A 417 7.84 18.29 5.22
CA PHE A 417 7.38 19.20 6.27
C PHE A 417 8.18 18.99 7.55
N ARG A 418 8.49 20.09 8.23
CA ARG A 418 9.14 20.13 9.54
C ARG A 418 8.34 21.02 10.46
N LEU A 419 7.93 20.47 11.59
CA LEU A 419 7.32 21.27 12.65
C LEU A 419 8.34 22.26 13.19
N ASP A 420 7.96 23.52 13.35
CA ASP A 420 8.85 24.54 13.87
C ASP A 420 9.18 24.26 15.35
N PRO A 421 10.46 24.31 15.75
CA PRO A 421 10.86 24.09 17.15
C PRO A 421 10.14 25.00 18.15
N VAL A 422 9.75 26.21 17.77
CA VAL A 422 9.02 27.12 18.65
C VAL A 422 7.72 26.51 19.17
N LEU A 423 7.02 25.72 18.37
CA LEU A 423 5.81 25.02 18.82
C LEU A 423 6.12 23.92 19.84
N VAL A 424 7.28 23.26 19.70
CA VAL A 424 7.74 22.25 20.68
C VAL A 424 8.13 22.92 22.00
N ASP A 425 8.60 24.16 21.97
CA ASP A 425 8.90 24.93 23.17
C ASP A 425 7.63 25.44 23.86
N GLU A 426 6.60 25.83 23.09
CA GLU A 426 5.34 26.39 23.62
C GLU A 426 4.36 25.29 24.08
N TYR A 427 4.31 24.16 23.40
CA TYR A 427 3.31 23.09 23.59
C TYR A 427 3.96 21.73 23.78
N ARG A 428 3.20 20.77 24.27
CA ARG A 428 3.56 19.35 24.26
C ARG A 428 3.21 18.78 22.89
N CYS A 429 4.21 18.65 22.02
CA CYS A 429 4.07 18.09 20.66
C CYS A 429 4.63 16.66 20.61
N GLU A 430 3.83 15.72 20.11
CA GLU A 430 4.20 14.32 19.87
C GLU A 430 3.97 13.99 18.40
N ASP A 431 5.02 13.53 17.69
CA ASP A 431 4.87 12.99 16.33
C ASP A 431 4.20 11.62 16.39
N ILE A 432 2.97 11.54 15.90
CA ILE A 432 2.17 10.31 15.85
C ILE A 432 2.00 9.78 14.42
N THR A 433 2.78 10.27 13.46
CA THR A 433 2.69 9.91 12.04
C THR A 433 2.61 8.40 11.84
N MET A 434 3.52 7.64 12.45
CA MET A 434 3.53 6.18 12.30
C MET A 434 2.34 5.48 12.95
N GLN A 435 1.70 6.10 13.94
CA GLN A 435 0.49 5.58 14.61
C GLN A 435 -0.77 5.85 13.76
N THR A 436 -0.69 6.79 12.81
CA THR A 436 -1.78 7.16 11.91
C THR A 436 -1.67 6.53 10.51
N LEU A 437 -0.81 5.50 10.34
CA LEU A 437 -0.62 4.78 9.08
C LEU A 437 -1.07 3.33 9.20
N ASP A 438 -2.10 2.97 8.45
CA ASP A 438 -2.55 1.58 8.28
C ASP A 438 -1.63 0.77 7.32
N PRO A 439 -1.69 -0.57 7.30
CA PRO A 439 -0.84 -1.43 6.47
C PRO A 439 -0.84 -1.13 4.97
N ASP A 440 -1.90 -0.53 4.44
CA ASP A 440 -2.01 -0.16 3.03
C ASP A 440 -1.11 1.05 2.66
N PHE A 441 -0.77 1.92 3.63
CA PHE A 441 0.12 3.07 3.45
C PHE A 441 1.52 2.90 4.01
N GLN A 442 1.84 1.82 4.72
CA GLN A 442 3.17 1.58 5.30
C GLN A 442 4.33 1.62 4.29
N ARG A 443 4.05 1.41 2.99
CA ARG A 443 5.06 1.53 1.92
C ARG A 443 5.38 2.96 1.55
N ASN A 444 4.50 3.89 1.88
CA ASN A 444 4.67 5.32 1.66
C ASN A 444 4.47 6.09 2.97
N PRO A 445 5.38 5.95 3.95
CA PRO A 445 5.22 6.57 5.27
C PRO A 445 5.29 8.10 5.24
N LYS A 446 5.56 8.69 4.07
CA LYS A 446 5.59 10.14 3.84
C LYS A 446 4.33 10.64 3.12
N ILE A 447 3.24 9.84 3.13
CA ILE A 447 1.96 10.25 2.50
C ILE A 447 1.34 11.44 3.23
N HIS A 448 1.42 11.44 4.56
CA HIS A 448 1.12 12.56 5.44
C HIS A 448 2.07 12.57 6.64
N CYS A 449 1.99 13.60 7.45
CA CYS A 449 2.56 13.67 8.78
C CYS A 449 1.49 14.15 9.76
N CYS A 450 1.57 13.70 11.02
CA CYS A 450 0.56 14.00 12.03
C CYS A 450 1.17 14.17 13.42
N TRP A 451 0.77 15.25 14.11
CA TRP A 451 1.18 15.54 15.49
C TRP A 451 -0.02 15.59 16.41
N SER A 452 0.16 15.10 17.62
CA SER A 452 -0.69 15.30 18.78
C SER A 452 -0.13 16.48 19.57
N ILE A 453 -0.92 17.55 19.73
CA ILE A 453 -0.49 18.78 20.39
C ILE A 453 -1.42 19.10 21.55
N ARG A 454 -0.85 19.43 22.72
CA ARG A 454 -1.58 19.83 23.95
C ARG A 454 -0.92 21.04 24.61
N ALA A 455 -1.66 21.74 25.44
CA ALA A 455 -1.07 22.71 26.35
C ALA A 455 -0.02 22.03 27.24
N ARG A 456 1.01 22.74 27.61
CA ARG A 456 1.92 22.29 28.69
C ARG A 456 1.18 22.44 30.02
N GLU A 457 1.30 21.46 30.89
CA GLU A 457 0.86 21.61 32.26
C GLU A 457 1.61 22.80 32.89
N SER A 458 0.86 23.74 33.47
CA SER A 458 1.46 24.82 34.27
C SER A 458 2.19 24.15 35.43
N ALA A 459 3.51 24.39 35.53
CA ALA A 459 4.33 23.86 36.62
C ALA A 459 3.88 24.43 37.99
#